data_102747a5a07b0ca4fbce0a630cc96595
#
_entry.id   102747a5a07b0ca4fbce0a630cc96595
#
_cell.length_a   1.000
_cell.length_b   1.000
_cell.length_c   1.000
_cell.angle_alpha   90.00
_cell.angle_beta   90.00
_cell.angle_gamma   90.00
#
_symmetry.space_group_name_H-M   'P 1'
#
loop_
_entity.id
_entity.type
_entity.pdbx_description
1 polymer ?
#
loop_
_entity_poly.entity_id
_entity_poly.type
_entity_poly.pdbx_seq_one_letter_code
_entity_poly.pdbx_strand_id
1 'polypeptide(L)'
;MKRYAVLAIGAFDYILNKTGNMLIRYCPDEVVAVGAAIQGGVLQGEVQDVVLVDVTPLTLGIETLGGVTTPLITRNTAIPTAKTETFSTAADGQTSVEVHVLQGERPMASENKSIGRFMLDGILPAPRGGPQIEVTFDIDANGILNVTAKDKATGTEQHITITSSSGLSNEEVDRLVQEAEAHASEDEGRRDIIEARNNLDNMVYQT
;
A
#
# COMPACT_ATOMS: atom_id res chain seq x y z
N MET A 1 -13.62 31.55 4.63
CA MET A 1 -12.37 30.94 4.17
C MET A 1 -12.71 29.66 3.41
N LYS A 2 -12.57 29.66 2.10
CA LYS A 2 -12.93 28.51 1.24
C LYS A 2 -11.65 27.70 1.02
N ARG A 3 -11.57 26.49 1.57
CA ARG A 3 -10.47 25.56 1.32
C ARG A 3 -10.83 24.68 0.12
N TYR A 4 -9.98 24.65 -0.88
CA TYR A 4 -10.09 23.78 -2.02
C TYR A 4 -9.02 22.70 -1.89
N ALA A 5 -9.42 21.42 -1.93
CA ALA A 5 -8.49 20.32 -2.08
C ALA A 5 -8.49 19.90 -3.55
N VAL A 6 -7.35 19.92 -4.21
CA VAL A 6 -7.16 19.34 -5.53
C VAL A 6 -6.53 17.98 -5.31
N LEU A 7 -7.29 16.93 -5.56
CA LEU A 7 -6.79 15.56 -5.54
C LEU A 7 -6.41 15.20 -6.98
N ALA A 8 -5.14 15.11 -7.28
CA ALA A 8 -4.64 14.58 -8.54
C ALA A 8 -4.58 13.05 -8.45
N ILE A 9 -5.65 12.39 -8.83
CA ILE A 9 -5.68 10.93 -9.02
C ILE A 9 -5.82 10.71 -10.52
N GLY A 10 -4.95 9.87 -11.08
CA GLY A 10 -4.88 9.61 -12.52
C GLY A 10 -6.23 9.50 -13.21
N ALA A 11 -6.34 10.18 -14.34
CA ALA A 11 -7.40 10.16 -15.35
C ALA A 11 -8.76 10.80 -15.04
N PHE A 12 -9.14 11.09 -13.78
CA PHE A 12 -10.40 11.77 -13.46
C PHE A 12 -10.22 12.81 -12.36
N ASP A 13 -9.98 14.06 -12.73
CA ASP A 13 -9.88 15.14 -11.76
C ASP A 13 -11.24 15.74 -11.46
N TYR A 14 -11.62 15.64 -10.18
CA TYR A 14 -12.80 16.31 -9.66
C TYR A 14 -12.38 17.41 -8.70
N ILE A 15 -12.76 18.63 -8.99
CA ILE A 15 -12.71 19.73 -8.02
C ILE A 15 -14.04 19.75 -7.27
N LEU A 16 -14.05 19.37 -5.99
CA LEU A 16 -15.22 19.45 -5.14
C LEU A 16 -15.29 20.84 -4.47
N ASN A 17 -16.27 21.63 -4.84
CA ASN A 17 -16.61 22.82 -4.09
C ASN A 17 -17.42 22.42 -2.85
N LYS A 18 -17.18 23.11 -1.69
CA LYS A 18 -17.81 22.86 -0.39
C LYS A 18 -19.37 22.97 -0.40
N THR A 19 -19.97 23.39 -1.52
CA THR A 19 -21.42 23.49 -1.72
C THR A 19 -22.02 22.30 -2.50
N GLY A 20 -21.22 21.29 -2.86
CA GLY A 20 -21.71 19.99 -3.38
C GLY A 20 -22.25 19.98 -4.81
N ASN A 21 -22.17 21.07 -5.58
CA ASN A 21 -22.95 21.17 -6.82
C ASN A 21 -22.22 21.56 -8.11
N MET A 22 -20.88 21.45 -8.20
CA MET A 22 -20.24 21.68 -9.49
C MET A 22 -19.05 20.72 -9.70
N LEU A 23 -19.28 19.71 -10.51
CA LEU A 23 -18.26 18.88 -11.15
C LEU A 23 -17.71 19.65 -12.36
N ILE A 24 -16.49 20.16 -12.27
CA ILE A 24 -15.77 20.71 -13.42
C ILE A 24 -14.91 19.57 -13.99
N ARG A 25 -15.24 19.14 -15.20
CA ARG A 25 -14.49 18.13 -15.93
C ARG A 25 -13.45 18.84 -16.80
N TYR A 26 -12.17 18.64 -16.52
CA TYR A 26 -11.08 19.13 -17.35
C TYR A 26 -10.60 18.05 -18.33
N CYS A 27 -10.07 18.50 -19.48
CA CYS A 27 -9.33 17.63 -20.37
C CYS A 27 -8.01 17.20 -19.68
N PRO A 28 -7.55 15.95 -19.79
CA PRO A 28 -6.33 15.48 -19.14
C PRO A 28 -5.10 16.36 -19.38
N ASP A 29 -4.95 16.89 -20.59
CA ASP A 29 -3.84 17.77 -20.97
C ASP A 29 -3.90 19.15 -20.30
N GLU A 30 -5.10 19.66 -20.04
CA GLU A 30 -5.31 20.93 -19.34
C GLU A 30 -5.07 20.81 -17.84
N VAL A 31 -5.38 19.65 -17.25
CA VAL A 31 -5.20 19.39 -15.82
C VAL A 31 -3.74 19.47 -15.42
N VAL A 32 -2.84 18.89 -16.22
CA VAL A 32 -1.38 18.95 -15.95
C VAL A 32 -0.90 20.41 -15.99
N ALA A 33 -1.34 21.20 -16.97
CA ALA A 33 -0.96 22.60 -17.09
C ALA A 33 -1.52 23.44 -15.93
N VAL A 34 -2.78 23.24 -15.57
CA VAL A 34 -3.43 23.92 -14.44
C VAL A 34 -2.79 23.52 -13.11
N GLY A 35 -2.49 22.23 -12.92
CA GLY A 35 -1.81 21.72 -11.74
C GLY A 35 -0.42 22.31 -11.57
N ALA A 36 0.36 22.39 -12.65
CA ALA A 36 1.69 23.02 -12.66
C ALA A 36 1.62 24.53 -12.35
N ALA A 37 0.63 25.23 -12.91
CA ALA A 37 0.43 26.65 -12.65
C ALA A 37 0.04 26.91 -11.17
N ILE A 38 -0.86 26.10 -10.61
CA ILE A 38 -1.26 26.18 -9.20
C ILE A 38 -0.07 25.88 -8.29
N GLN A 39 0.72 24.84 -8.60
CA GLN A 39 1.94 24.51 -7.85
C GLN A 39 2.94 25.67 -7.89
N GLY A 40 3.14 26.29 -9.06
CA GLY A 40 3.97 27.49 -9.20
C GLY A 40 3.49 28.65 -8.33
N GLY A 41 2.19 28.90 -8.31
CA GLY A 41 1.56 29.93 -7.48
C GLY A 41 1.67 29.66 -5.98
N VAL A 42 1.56 28.39 -5.57
CA VAL A 42 1.78 27.97 -4.17
C VAL A 42 3.23 28.19 -3.76
N LEU A 43 4.21 27.80 -4.60
CA LEU A 43 5.64 28.00 -4.32
C LEU A 43 6.03 29.47 -4.28
N GLN A 44 5.37 30.34 -5.03
CA GLN A 44 5.57 31.80 -5.01
C GLN A 44 4.81 32.51 -3.88
N GLY A 45 3.95 31.78 -3.16
CA GLY A 45 3.15 32.34 -2.06
C GLY A 45 1.93 33.16 -2.51
N GLU A 46 1.62 33.14 -3.81
CA GLU A 46 0.47 33.83 -4.40
C GLU A 46 -0.85 33.08 -4.14
N VAL A 47 -0.77 31.73 -4.03
CA VAL A 47 -1.91 30.87 -3.76
C VAL A 47 -1.76 30.26 -2.36
N GLN A 48 -2.52 30.77 -1.39
CA GLN A 48 -2.42 30.35 0.01
C GLN A 48 -3.54 29.36 0.43
N ASP A 49 -4.55 29.17 -0.40
CA ASP A 49 -5.75 28.41 -0.07
C ASP A 49 -5.81 27.01 -0.71
N VAL A 50 -4.76 26.59 -1.42
CA VAL A 50 -4.68 25.28 -2.09
C VAL A 50 -3.51 24.50 -1.53
N VAL A 51 -3.78 23.28 -1.06
CA VAL A 51 -2.77 22.32 -0.64
C VAL A 51 -2.83 21.16 -1.64
N LEU A 52 -1.73 20.94 -2.37
CA LEU A 52 -1.54 19.75 -3.19
C LEU A 52 -1.03 18.64 -2.27
N VAL A 53 -1.73 17.53 -2.26
CA VAL A 53 -1.37 16.35 -1.49
C VAL A 53 -1.30 15.17 -2.44
N ASP A 54 -0.11 14.62 -2.59
CA ASP A 54 0.07 13.36 -3.32
C ASP A 54 -0.46 12.20 -2.50
N VAL A 55 -1.00 11.19 -3.18
CA VAL A 55 -1.59 10.01 -2.56
C VAL A 55 -1.08 8.73 -3.22
N THR A 56 -1.12 7.63 -2.46
CA THR A 56 -0.82 6.30 -3.01
C THR A 56 -1.87 5.89 -4.03
N PRO A 57 -1.51 5.51 -5.27
CA PRO A 57 -2.48 5.13 -6.30
C PRO A 57 -3.14 3.78 -6.02
N LEU A 58 -2.43 2.86 -5.37
CA LEU A 58 -2.88 1.51 -5.02
C LEU A 58 -2.45 1.15 -3.60
N THR A 59 -3.15 0.18 -3.03
CA THR A 59 -2.83 -0.41 -1.74
C THR A 59 -1.48 -1.12 -1.79
N LEU A 60 -0.68 -0.92 -0.74
CA LEU A 60 0.60 -1.57 -0.52
C LEU A 60 0.49 -2.52 0.66
N GLY A 61 1.02 -3.71 0.51
CA GLY A 61 0.96 -4.75 1.52
C GLY A 61 2.05 -5.80 1.35
N ILE A 62 1.97 -6.83 2.16
CA ILE A 62 2.85 -8.01 2.08
C ILE A 62 2.03 -9.28 1.95
N GLU A 63 2.66 -10.30 1.36
CA GLU A 63 2.12 -11.66 1.37
C GLU A 63 2.24 -12.27 2.77
N THR A 64 1.17 -12.89 3.22
CA THR A 64 1.09 -13.60 4.50
C THR A 64 0.65 -15.04 4.31
N LEU A 65 0.56 -15.80 5.41
CA LEU A 65 0.25 -17.24 5.40
C LEU A 65 -1.03 -17.55 4.61
N GLY A 66 -0.89 -18.47 3.65
CA GLY A 66 -1.97 -18.86 2.74
C GLY A 66 -2.01 -18.08 1.44
N GLY A 67 -0.99 -17.25 1.14
CA GLY A 67 -0.93 -16.44 -0.09
C GLY A 67 -1.90 -15.27 -0.09
N VAL A 68 -2.26 -14.77 1.08
CA VAL A 68 -3.16 -13.62 1.26
C VAL A 68 -2.34 -12.34 1.34
N THR A 69 -2.84 -11.26 0.76
CA THR A 69 -2.24 -9.93 0.90
C THR A 69 -2.75 -9.27 2.18
N THR A 70 -1.84 -8.92 3.08
CA THR A 70 -2.15 -8.09 4.25
C THR A 70 -1.80 -6.64 3.92
N PRO A 71 -2.81 -5.74 3.84
CA PRO A 71 -2.58 -4.33 3.52
C PRO A 71 -1.93 -3.59 4.69
N LEU A 72 -0.92 -2.76 4.40
CA LEU A 72 -0.31 -1.84 5.37
C LEU A 72 -0.70 -0.40 5.08
N ILE A 73 -0.55 0.04 3.82
CA ILE A 73 -0.93 1.38 3.38
C ILE A 73 -2.01 1.24 2.31
N THR A 74 -3.22 1.71 2.61
CA THR A 74 -4.35 1.64 1.67
C THR A 74 -4.22 2.69 0.56
N ARG A 75 -4.84 2.43 -0.60
CA ARG A 75 -4.94 3.40 -1.70
C ARG A 75 -5.50 4.74 -1.19
N ASN A 76 -5.16 5.81 -1.89
CA ASN A 76 -5.57 7.18 -1.54
C ASN A 76 -5.06 7.67 -0.16
N THR A 77 -4.04 7.04 0.40
CA THR A 77 -3.36 7.55 1.58
C THR A 77 -2.40 8.67 1.18
N ALA A 78 -2.50 9.81 1.86
CA ALA A 78 -1.61 10.96 1.63
C ALA A 78 -0.16 10.61 1.94
N ILE A 79 0.76 11.09 1.11
CA ILE A 79 2.21 10.96 1.32
C ILE A 79 2.83 12.32 1.70
N PRO A 80 3.90 12.35 2.52
CA PRO A 80 4.62 11.20 3.08
C PRO A 80 3.83 10.47 4.19
N THR A 81 4.04 9.16 4.31
CA THR A 81 3.37 8.33 5.33
C THR A 81 4.22 7.13 5.72
N ALA A 82 4.08 6.70 6.97
CA ALA A 82 4.72 5.49 7.47
C ALA A 82 3.71 4.62 8.22
N LYS A 83 3.82 3.31 8.04
CA LYS A 83 3.01 2.30 8.75
C LYS A 83 3.88 1.12 9.16
N THR A 84 3.65 0.66 10.37
CA THR A 84 4.36 -0.47 10.96
C THR A 84 3.36 -1.49 11.46
N GLU A 85 3.57 -2.76 11.10
CA GLU A 85 2.79 -3.90 11.55
C GLU A 85 3.72 -5.00 12.05
N THR A 86 3.27 -5.79 13.04
CA THR A 86 4.05 -6.89 13.58
C THR A 86 3.51 -8.21 13.07
N PHE A 87 4.40 -8.98 12.45
CA PHE A 87 4.14 -10.32 11.91
C PHE A 87 4.91 -11.36 12.69
N SER A 88 4.68 -12.64 12.38
CA SER A 88 5.36 -13.74 13.00
C SER A 88 5.71 -14.84 11.99
N THR A 89 6.45 -15.86 12.47
CA THR A 89 6.80 -17.03 11.64
C THR A 89 5.60 -17.94 11.41
N ALA A 90 5.54 -18.55 10.23
CA ALA A 90 4.49 -19.47 9.80
C ALA A 90 4.77 -20.92 10.20
N ALA A 91 6.04 -21.27 10.48
CA ALA A 91 6.47 -22.64 10.82
C ALA A 91 7.38 -22.65 12.05
N ASP A 92 7.41 -23.81 12.72
CA ASP A 92 8.30 -24.05 13.85
C ASP A 92 9.76 -24.04 13.43
N GLY A 93 10.63 -23.47 14.27
CA GLY A 93 12.07 -23.44 14.04
C GLY A 93 12.50 -22.61 12.83
N GLN A 94 11.64 -21.77 12.29
CA GLN A 94 11.94 -20.93 11.14
C GLN A 94 12.98 -19.87 11.52
N THR A 95 14.12 -19.84 10.80
CA THR A 95 15.25 -18.94 11.05
C THR A 95 15.35 -17.78 10.07
N SER A 96 14.48 -17.77 9.05
CA SER A 96 14.40 -16.72 8.03
C SER A 96 12.95 -16.47 7.61
N VAL A 97 12.64 -15.24 7.20
CA VAL A 97 11.33 -14.85 6.67
C VAL A 97 11.52 -14.09 5.37
N GLU A 98 10.81 -14.50 4.32
CA GLU A 98 10.73 -13.73 3.08
C GLU A 98 9.65 -12.64 3.25
N VAL A 99 10.03 -11.40 3.01
CA VAL A 99 9.10 -10.28 2.91
C VAL A 99 8.83 -10.01 1.44
N HIS A 100 7.62 -10.38 1.00
CA HIS A 100 7.16 -10.17 -0.36
C HIS A 100 6.24 -8.97 -0.41
N VAL A 101 6.73 -7.88 -1.02
CA VAL A 101 6.03 -6.59 -1.10
C VAL A 101 5.15 -6.56 -2.34
N LEU A 102 3.89 -6.23 -2.13
CA LEU A 102 2.83 -6.27 -3.13
C LEU A 102 2.15 -4.92 -3.28
N GLN A 103 1.66 -4.66 -4.49
CA GLN A 103 0.86 -3.49 -4.82
C GLN A 103 -0.39 -3.93 -5.59
N GLY A 104 -1.58 -3.56 -5.11
CA GLY A 104 -2.86 -3.87 -5.73
C GLY A 104 -3.99 -3.97 -4.74
N GLU A 105 -5.20 -4.22 -5.25
CA GLU A 105 -6.44 -4.23 -4.47
C GLU A 105 -7.02 -5.64 -4.27
N ARG A 106 -6.37 -6.69 -4.81
CA ARG A 106 -6.87 -8.06 -4.70
C ARG A 106 -6.45 -8.69 -3.36
N PRO A 107 -7.30 -9.51 -2.73
CA PRO A 107 -6.96 -10.23 -1.50
C PRO A 107 -5.85 -11.26 -1.67
N MET A 108 -5.73 -11.86 -2.87
CA MET A 108 -4.71 -12.88 -3.12
C MET A 108 -3.40 -12.27 -3.60
N ALA A 109 -2.28 -12.70 -3.02
CA ALA A 109 -0.95 -12.20 -3.35
C ALA A 109 -0.57 -12.42 -4.82
N SER A 110 -0.98 -13.56 -5.40
CA SER A 110 -0.70 -13.92 -6.80
C SER A 110 -1.39 -13.02 -7.83
N GLU A 111 -2.40 -12.28 -7.42
CA GLU A 111 -3.22 -11.41 -8.26
C GLU A 111 -2.85 -9.94 -8.13
N ASN A 112 -1.89 -9.63 -7.27
CA ASN A 112 -1.31 -8.31 -7.09
C ASN A 112 0.07 -8.21 -7.74
N LYS A 113 0.50 -6.99 -8.02
CA LYS A 113 1.82 -6.73 -8.57
C LYS A 113 2.90 -6.89 -7.51
N SER A 114 3.86 -7.79 -7.75
CA SER A 114 5.07 -7.88 -6.95
C SER A 114 5.98 -6.70 -7.24
N ILE A 115 6.31 -5.91 -6.22
CA ILE A 115 7.19 -4.74 -6.35
C ILE A 115 8.53 -4.91 -5.67
N GLY A 116 8.68 -5.94 -4.82
CA GLY A 116 9.95 -6.27 -4.19
C GLY A 116 9.89 -7.54 -3.35
N ARG A 117 11.05 -8.15 -3.15
CA ARG A 117 11.24 -9.29 -2.23
C ARG A 117 12.58 -9.19 -1.57
N PHE A 118 12.64 -9.52 -0.29
CA PHE A 118 13.88 -9.64 0.44
C PHE A 118 13.75 -10.62 1.59
N MET A 119 14.90 -11.13 2.07
CA MET A 119 14.97 -12.12 3.14
C MET A 119 15.44 -11.47 4.43
N LEU A 120 14.75 -11.70 5.53
CA LEU A 120 15.24 -11.43 6.88
C LEU A 120 15.74 -12.74 7.45
N ASP A 121 17.05 -12.87 7.62
CA ASP A 121 17.72 -14.02 8.19
C ASP A 121 18.14 -13.77 9.64
N GLY A 122 18.50 -14.84 10.37
CA GLY A 122 19.04 -14.72 11.73
C GLY A 122 17.97 -14.61 12.82
N ILE A 123 16.75 -15.05 12.53
CA ILE A 123 15.69 -15.20 13.51
C ILE A 123 16.02 -16.40 14.38
N LEU A 124 15.86 -16.27 15.71
CA LEU A 124 16.05 -17.38 16.63
C LEU A 124 14.97 -18.46 16.43
N PRO A 125 15.37 -19.75 16.32
CA PRO A 125 14.40 -20.84 16.23
C PRO A 125 13.45 -20.82 17.43
N ALA A 126 12.15 -20.75 17.14
CA ALA A 126 11.09 -20.75 18.13
C ALA A 126 9.84 -21.44 17.56
N PRO A 127 8.85 -21.79 18.37
CA PRO A 127 7.55 -22.22 17.90
C PRO A 127 6.93 -21.17 16.96
N ARG A 128 6.15 -21.61 15.97
CA ARG A 128 5.44 -20.69 15.08
C ARG A 128 4.61 -19.68 15.88
N GLY A 129 4.57 -18.46 15.43
CA GLY A 129 3.89 -17.36 16.14
C GLY A 129 4.69 -16.74 17.28
N GLY A 130 5.85 -17.31 17.68
CA GLY A 130 6.70 -16.80 18.75
C GLY A 130 7.53 -15.58 18.37
N PRO A 131 8.31 -15.63 17.27
CA PRO A 131 9.09 -14.48 16.82
C PRO A 131 8.21 -13.30 16.45
N GLN A 132 8.67 -12.08 16.76
CA GLN A 132 7.98 -10.84 16.41
C GLN A 132 8.79 -10.06 15.40
N ILE A 133 8.28 -10.02 14.19
CA ILE A 133 8.93 -9.35 13.06
C ILE A 133 8.13 -8.08 12.74
N GLU A 134 8.76 -6.96 12.98
CA GLU A 134 8.20 -5.64 12.71
C GLU A 134 8.50 -5.25 11.27
N VAL A 135 7.45 -5.05 10.47
CA VAL A 135 7.57 -4.61 9.08
C VAL A 135 7.07 -3.18 8.99
N THR A 136 7.95 -2.28 8.57
CA THR A 136 7.66 -0.85 8.40
C THR A 136 7.69 -0.49 6.94
N PHE A 137 6.62 0.13 6.46
CA PHE A 137 6.52 0.79 5.17
C PHE A 137 6.64 2.29 5.38
N ASP A 138 7.61 2.91 4.74
CA ASP A 138 7.85 4.35 4.81
C ASP A 138 7.92 4.93 3.40
N ILE A 139 6.95 5.80 3.07
CA ILE A 139 6.89 6.49 1.77
C ILE A 139 7.25 7.95 2.00
N ASP A 140 8.30 8.40 1.34
CA ASP A 140 8.72 9.80 1.40
C ASP A 140 7.85 10.73 0.52
N ALA A 141 8.13 12.03 0.57
CA ALA A 141 7.44 13.04 -0.23
C ALA A 141 7.67 12.91 -1.75
N ASN A 142 8.66 12.12 -2.18
CA ASN A 142 8.94 11.84 -3.59
C ASN A 142 8.29 10.53 -4.07
N GLY A 143 7.52 9.85 -3.19
CA GLY A 143 6.91 8.58 -3.49
C GLY A 143 7.87 7.39 -3.47
N ILE A 144 9.05 7.52 -2.87
CA ILE A 144 10.00 6.43 -2.69
C ILE A 144 9.55 5.60 -1.48
N LEU A 145 9.31 4.31 -1.71
CA LEU A 145 8.93 3.37 -0.67
C LEU A 145 10.17 2.65 -0.10
N ASN A 146 10.39 2.80 1.19
CA ASN A 146 11.34 2.00 1.96
C ASN A 146 10.56 0.98 2.78
N VAL A 147 10.91 -0.29 2.63
CA VAL A 147 10.35 -1.38 3.42
C VAL A 147 11.44 -1.97 4.29
N THR A 148 11.24 -1.94 5.57
CA THR A 148 12.18 -2.45 6.58
C THR A 148 11.51 -3.59 7.35
N ALA A 149 12.22 -4.70 7.53
CA ALA A 149 11.82 -5.79 8.40
C ALA A 149 12.85 -5.95 9.52
N LYS A 150 12.37 -6.03 10.77
CA LYS A 150 13.20 -6.12 11.96
C LYS A 150 12.68 -7.19 12.91
N ASP A 151 13.54 -8.12 13.31
CA ASP A 151 13.25 -9.04 14.40
C ASP A 151 13.45 -8.32 15.74
N LYS A 152 12.40 -8.26 16.56
CA LYS A 152 12.44 -7.60 17.87
C LYS A 152 13.34 -8.31 18.89
N ALA A 153 13.54 -9.61 18.74
CA ALA A 153 14.33 -10.41 19.68
C ALA A 153 15.82 -10.27 19.44
N THR A 154 16.27 -10.37 18.19
CA THR A 154 17.69 -10.30 17.80
C THR A 154 18.15 -8.90 17.47
N GLY A 155 17.20 -8.02 17.08
CA GLY A 155 17.50 -6.71 16.54
C GLY A 155 18.01 -6.74 15.10
N THR A 156 18.05 -7.92 14.46
CA THR A 156 18.43 -8.06 13.06
C THR A 156 17.43 -7.35 12.17
N GLU A 157 17.94 -6.60 11.19
CA GLU A 157 17.15 -5.76 10.33
C GLU A 157 17.59 -5.89 8.87
N GLN A 158 16.65 -5.92 7.97
CA GLN A 158 16.86 -5.87 6.52
C GLN A 158 15.89 -4.88 5.89
N HIS A 159 16.29 -4.28 4.79
CA HIS A 159 15.45 -3.31 4.09
C HIS A 159 15.60 -3.39 2.58
N ILE A 160 14.58 -2.92 1.88
CA ILE A 160 14.59 -2.67 0.44
C ILE A 160 14.04 -1.28 0.16
N THR A 161 14.66 -0.59 -0.81
CA THR A 161 14.16 0.68 -1.32
C THR A 161 13.57 0.47 -2.69
N ILE A 162 12.32 0.83 -2.88
CA ILE A 162 11.56 0.68 -4.11
C ILE A 162 11.29 2.08 -4.65
N THR A 163 11.91 2.40 -5.78
CA THR A 163 11.70 3.67 -6.47
C THR A 163 10.56 3.53 -7.48
N SER A 164 9.81 4.61 -7.67
CA SER A 164 8.66 4.66 -8.60
C SER A 164 9.02 4.48 -10.08
N SER A 165 10.29 4.20 -10.42
CA SER A 165 10.76 3.96 -11.79
C SER A 165 10.12 2.75 -12.50
N SER A 166 9.41 1.91 -11.75
CA SER A 166 8.53 0.86 -12.27
C SER A 166 7.07 1.30 -12.30
N GLY A 167 6.83 2.61 -12.44
CA GLY A 167 5.50 3.20 -12.37
C GLY A 167 4.49 2.45 -13.23
N LEU A 168 3.39 2.04 -12.60
CA LEU A 168 2.19 1.64 -13.30
C LEU A 168 1.71 2.83 -14.11
N SER A 169 1.37 2.62 -15.37
CA SER A 169 0.64 3.64 -16.13
C SER A 169 -0.75 3.85 -15.50
N ASN A 170 -1.34 5.02 -15.69
CA ASN A 170 -2.70 5.28 -15.19
C ASN A 170 -3.70 4.22 -15.68
N GLU A 171 -3.54 3.76 -16.92
CA GLU A 171 -4.37 2.69 -17.50
C GLU A 171 -4.18 1.34 -16.77
N GLU A 172 -2.96 1.06 -16.31
CA GLU A 172 -2.67 -0.14 -15.51
C GLU A 172 -3.28 -0.06 -14.11
N VAL A 173 -3.22 1.11 -13.48
CA VAL A 173 -3.88 1.37 -12.18
C VAL A 173 -5.39 1.17 -12.30
N ASP A 174 -6.02 1.81 -13.30
CA ASP A 174 -7.46 1.71 -13.53
C ASP A 174 -7.89 0.25 -13.82
N ARG A 175 -7.09 -0.47 -14.61
CA ARG A 175 -7.34 -1.89 -14.88
C ARG A 175 -7.30 -2.72 -13.60
N LEU A 176 -6.27 -2.57 -12.76
CA LEU A 176 -6.13 -3.32 -11.51
C LEU A 176 -7.28 -3.04 -10.54
N VAL A 177 -7.76 -1.80 -10.50
CA VAL A 177 -8.92 -1.42 -9.68
C VAL A 177 -10.19 -2.06 -10.22
N GLN A 178 -10.44 -1.99 -11.53
CA GLN A 178 -11.63 -2.60 -12.15
C GLN A 178 -11.62 -4.13 -12.02
N GLU A 179 -10.48 -4.78 -12.19
CA GLU A 179 -10.32 -6.23 -11.98
C GLU A 179 -10.63 -6.61 -10.52
N ALA A 180 -10.18 -5.83 -9.56
CA ALA A 180 -10.47 -6.05 -8.13
C ALA A 180 -11.98 -5.89 -7.84
N GLU A 181 -12.63 -4.87 -8.38
CA GLU A 181 -14.06 -4.65 -8.22
C GLU A 181 -14.89 -5.78 -8.88
N ALA A 182 -14.48 -6.23 -10.07
CA ALA A 182 -15.19 -7.31 -10.79
C ALA A 182 -15.14 -8.66 -10.07
N HIS A 183 -14.07 -8.93 -9.31
CA HIS A 183 -13.87 -10.22 -8.62
C HIS A 183 -14.07 -10.13 -7.10
N ALA A 184 -14.52 -8.99 -6.57
CA ALA A 184 -14.60 -8.73 -5.13
C ALA A 184 -15.32 -9.83 -4.34
N SER A 185 -16.45 -10.32 -4.83
CA SER A 185 -17.24 -11.36 -4.12
C SER A 185 -16.59 -12.75 -4.16
N GLU A 186 -15.92 -13.10 -5.26
CA GLU A 186 -15.20 -14.36 -5.39
C GLU A 186 -13.95 -14.37 -4.49
N ASP A 187 -13.25 -13.26 -4.49
CA ASP A 187 -12.03 -13.06 -3.71
C ASP A 187 -12.31 -13.02 -2.21
N GLU A 188 -13.41 -12.41 -1.79
CA GLU A 188 -13.84 -12.42 -0.39
C GLU A 188 -14.11 -13.85 0.08
N GLY A 189 -14.81 -14.64 -0.71
CA GLY A 189 -15.05 -16.06 -0.39
C GLY A 189 -13.76 -16.89 -0.31
N ARG A 190 -12.77 -16.64 -1.19
CA ARG A 190 -11.47 -17.30 -1.14
C ARG A 190 -10.67 -16.91 0.10
N ARG A 191 -10.65 -15.63 0.44
CA ARG A 191 -9.99 -15.12 1.65
C ARG A 191 -10.60 -15.76 2.90
N ASP A 192 -11.91 -15.76 3.02
CA ASP A 192 -12.62 -16.31 4.17
C ASP A 192 -12.31 -17.80 4.40
N ILE A 193 -12.22 -18.59 3.31
CA ILE A 193 -11.83 -20.00 3.38
C ILE A 193 -10.40 -20.15 3.91
N ILE A 194 -9.45 -19.33 3.43
CA ILE A 194 -8.05 -19.37 3.86
C ILE A 194 -7.93 -18.94 5.32
N GLU A 195 -8.61 -17.88 5.72
CA GLU A 195 -8.62 -17.40 7.11
C GLU A 195 -9.24 -18.46 8.05
N ALA A 196 -10.34 -19.07 7.66
CA ALA A 196 -10.95 -20.16 8.43
C ALA A 196 -10.01 -21.36 8.58
N ARG A 197 -9.29 -21.73 7.50
CA ARG A 197 -8.28 -22.79 7.54
C ARG A 197 -7.12 -22.43 8.45
N ASN A 198 -6.56 -21.24 8.33
CA ASN A 198 -5.45 -20.78 9.17
C ASN A 198 -5.85 -20.74 10.66
N ASN A 199 -7.08 -20.32 10.96
CA ASN A 199 -7.61 -20.31 12.32
C ASN A 199 -7.78 -21.73 12.86
N LEU A 200 -8.29 -22.67 12.05
CA LEU A 200 -8.41 -24.07 12.44
C LEU A 200 -7.05 -24.71 12.73
N ASP A 201 -6.07 -24.49 11.84
CA ASP A 201 -4.69 -24.97 12.00
C ASP A 201 -4.03 -24.42 13.28
N ASN A 202 -4.31 -23.16 13.62
CA ASN A 202 -3.84 -22.57 14.87
C ASN A 202 -4.51 -23.19 16.10
N MET A 203 -5.80 -23.45 16.05
CA MET A 203 -6.53 -24.12 17.15
C MET A 203 -6.04 -25.55 17.39
N VAL A 204 -5.80 -26.31 16.31
CA VAL A 204 -5.23 -27.67 16.39
C VAL A 204 -3.82 -27.65 16.94
N TYR A 205 -3.02 -26.63 16.63
CA TYR A 205 -1.65 -26.52 17.11
C TYR A 205 -1.57 -26.17 18.62
N GLN A 206 -2.57 -25.46 19.14
CA GLN A 206 -2.61 -25.04 20.55
C GLN A 206 -3.18 -26.12 21.50
N THR A 207 -3.69 -27.24 20.96
CA THR A 207 -4.26 -28.35 21.71
C THR A 207 -3.23 -29.46 21.93
#